data_1c94be006b7ff4f07d772b5270c7f0a5
#
_entry.id   1c94be006b7ff4f07d772b5270c7f0a5
#
_cell.length_a   1.000
_cell.length_b   1.000
_cell.length_c   1.000
_cell.angle_alpha   90.00
_cell.angle_beta   90.00
_cell.angle_gamma   90.00
#
_symmetry.space_group_name_H-M   'P 1'
#
loop_
_entity.id
_entity.type
_entity.pdbx_description
1 polymer ?
#
loop_
_entity_poly.entity_id
_entity_poly.type
_entity_poly.pdbx_seq_one_letter_code
_entity_poly.pdbx_strand_id
1 'polypeptide(L)'
;LPEYFDIDSFLHVCSEFMPGGFYENVCKPSPLENDMQNRDFIVFELTKIKKDPFLISVIMTILFDTIENKILSDRSVRGMLIFDEYAESQSIKDTFSGADIHSTVAFCYQKLRKENGAVGTIVQSLAQLPDNEYTKGIIANTQLLYVLPANEIVYDQTVEAFHIKNRSHVNLMKSIRNDFSGVRPYSEIFIRFMDSYATVVRLELSPEKLLAFQTDGEKWNKLQEIYKEAGSMETAIEKYKQLKQKSYETEMSM
;
A
#
# COMPACT_ATOMS: atom_id res chain seq x y z
N LEU A 1 -28.85 -17.85 -34.90
CA LEU A 1 -28.06 -16.91 -34.09
C LEU A 1 -27.96 -15.50 -34.72
N PRO A 2 -27.83 -15.29 -36.05
CA PRO A 2 -27.73 -13.94 -36.62
C PRO A 2 -28.96 -13.06 -36.40
N GLU A 3 -30.15 -13.62 -36.24
CA GLU A 3 -31.41 -12.89 -36.01
C GLU A 3 -31.49 -12.22 -34.61
N TYR A 4 -30.66 -12.66 -33.66
CA TYR A 4 -30.69 -12.19 -32.26
C TYR A 4 -29.37 -11.58 -31.78
N PHE A 5 -28.33 -11.56 -32.64
CA PHE A 5 -27.00 -11.08 -32.27
C PHE A 5 -26.43 -10.20 -33.39
N ASP A 6 -26.29 -8.92 -33.11
CA ASP A 6 -25.67 -7.95 -34.01
C ASP A 6 -24.14 -8.12 -34.00
N ILE A 7 -23.65 -8.85 -34.98
CA ILE A 7 -22.22 -9.15 -35.15
C ILE A 7 -21.41 -7.89 -35.39
N ASP A 8 -21.95 -6.92 -36.18
CA ASP A 8 -21.23 -5.71 -36.55
C ASP A 8 -21.04 -4.81 -35.33
N SER A 9 -22.07 -4.63 -34.50
CA SER A 9 -21.98 -3.90 -33.24
C SER A 9 -21.02 -4.60 -32.26
N PHE A 10 -21.07 -5.94 -32.19
CA PHE A 10 -20.14 -6.70 -31.34
C PHE A 10 -18.68 -6.51 -31.79
N LEU A 11 -18.40 -6.67 -33.07
CA LEU A 11 -17.04 -6.49 -33.62
C LEU A 11 -16.54 -5.05 -33.43
N HIS A 12 -17.44 -4.07 -33.56
CA HIS A 12 -17.10 -2.67 -33.30
C HIS A 12 -16.68 -2.45 -31.85
N VAL A 13 -17.46 -2.94 -30.90
CA VAL A 13 -17.11 -2.86 -29.46
C VAL A 13 -15.83 -3.63 -29.15
N CYS A 14 -15.66 -4.81 -29.72
CA CYS A 14 -14.48 -5.65 -29.52
C CYS A 14 -13.21 -5.06 -30.18
N SER A 15 -13.32 -4.14 -31.12
CA SER A 15 -12.16 -3.56 -31.84
C SER A 15 -11.17 -2.89 -30.89
N GLU A 16 -11.64 -2.29 -29.79
CA GLU A 16 -10.79 -1.68 -28.76
C GLU A 16 -9.87 -2.71 -28.03
N PHE A 17 -10.24 -3.99 -28.04
CA PHE A 17 -9.53 -5.08 -27.38
C PHE A 17 -8.69 -5.94 -28.34
N MET A 18 -8.83 -5.71 -29.64
CA MET A 18 -8.09 -6.43 -30.68
C MET A 18 -6.70 -5.82 -30.88
N PRO A 19 -5.80 -6.51 -31.57
CA PRO A 19 -4.48 -5.96 -31.89
C PRO A 19 -4.58 -4.58 -32.56
N GLY A 20 -3.93 -3.58 -31.97
CA GLY A 20 -4.00 -2.18 -32.38
C GLY A 20 -5.08 -1.34 -31.68
N GLY A 21 -5.97 -1.96 -30.91
CA GLY A 21 -6.95 -1.25 -30.07
C GLY A 21 -6.35 -0.73 -28.77
N PHE A 22 -7.04 0.26 -28.16
CA PHE A 22 -6.56 0.93 -26.95
C PHE A 22 -6.38 -0.03 -25.75
N TYR A 23 -7.28 -0.99 -25.62
CA TYR A 23 -7.27 -1.98 -24.54
C TYR A 23 -6.69 -3.35 -24.95
N GLU A 24 -5.93 -3.42 -26.05
CA GLU A 24 -5.39 -4.71 -26.54
C GLU A 24 -4.62 -5.48 -25.46
N ASN A 25 -3.90 -4.76 -24.57
CA ASN A 25 -3.09 -5.37 -23.52
C ASN A 25 -3.93 -5.99 -22.39
N VAL A 26 -5.19 -5.60 -22.24
CA VAL A 26 -6.11 -6.18 -21.23
C VAL A 26 -6.46 -7.63 -21.58
N CYS A 27 -6.57 -7.94 -22.87
CA CYS A 27 -6.91 -9.28 -23.36
C CYS A 27 -5.71 -10.12 -23.79
N LYS A 28 -4.49 -9.55 -23.76
CA LYS A 28 -3.27 -10.34 -24.04
C LYS A 28 -2.93 -11.24 -22.87
N PRO A 29 -2.67 -12.53 -23.11
CA PRO A 29 -2.15 -13.40 -22.06
C PRO A 29 -0.87 -12.81 -21.47
N SER A 30 -0.86 -12.56 -20.18
CA SER A 30 0.33 -12.16 -19.45
C SER A 30 0.94 -13.37 -18.76
N PRO A 31 2.25 -13.60 -18.82
CA PRO A 31 2.90 -14.63 -18.02
C PRO A 31 2.66 -14.46 -16.52
N LEU A 32 2.30 -13.23 -16.07
CA LEU A 32 2.03 -12.90 -14.67
C LEU A 32 0.61 -13.30 -14.25
N GLU A 33 -0.38 -13.26 -15.14
CA GLU A 33 -1.78 -13.52 -14.80
C GLU A 33 -2.03 -14.96 -14.39
N ASN A 34 -1.41 -15.91 -15.09
CA ASN A 34 -1.54 -17.34 -14.78
C ASN A 34 -0.82 -17.75 -13.50
N ASP A 35 -0.03 -16.87 -12.88
CA ASP A 35 0.82 -17.19 -11.75
C ASP A 35 0.43 -16.44 -10.46
N MET A 36 -0.60 -15.58 -10.48
CA MET A 36 -1.03 -14.83 -9.30
C MET A 36 -1.42 -15.73 -8.12
N GLN A 37 -2.00 -16.90 -8.40
CA GLN A 37 -2.35 -17.88 -7.36
C GLN A 37 -1.10 -18.42 -6.63
N ASN A 38 0.04 -18.49 -7.33
CA ASN A 38 1.29 -19.04 -6.81
C ASN A 38 2.23 -17.95 -6.25
N ARG A 39 1.87 -16.66 -6.32
CA ARG A 39 2.70 -15.56 -5.82
C ARG A 39 2.40 -15.27 -4.36
N ASP A 40 3.43 -15.21 -3.53
CA ASP A 40 3.30 -14.84 -2.12
C ASP A 40 3.15 -13.31 -1.92
N PHE A 41 3.62 -12.52 -2.88
CA PHE A 41 3.57 -11.05 -2.82
C PHE A 41 3.08 -10.47 -4.15
N ILE A 42 1.95 -9.74 -4.09
CA ILE A 42 1.30 -9.11 -5.24
C ILE A 42 1.08 -7.63 -4.93
N VAL A 43 1.41 -6.76 -5.87
CA VAL A 43 1.18 -5.32 -5.76
C VAL A 43 0.31 -4.85 -6.92
N PHE A 44 -0.79 -4.18 -6.60
CA PHE A 44 -1.65 -3.48 -7.55
C PHE A 44 -1.34 -1.98 -7.52
N GLU A 45 -0.72 -1.46 -8.57
CA GLU A 45 -0.44 -0.03 -8.71
C GLU A 45 -1.58 0.67 -9.44
N LEU A 46 -2.35 1.49 -8.73
CA LEU A 46 -3.58 2.12 -9.25
C LEU A 46 -3.36 3.55 -9.75
N THR A 47 -2.26 4.20 -9.41
CA THR A 47 -2.04 5.64 -9.67
C THR A 47 -2.22 6.02 -11.14
N LYS A 48 -1.72 5.17 -12.05
CA LYS A 48 -1.76 5.46 -13.50
C LYS A 48 -3.13 5.21 -14.14
N ILE A 49 -3.92 4.32 -13.56
CA ILE A 49 -5.21 3.87 -14.14
C ILE A 49 -6.42 4.48 -13.47
N LYS A 50 -6.27 5.18 -12.33
CA LYS A 50 -7.38 5.73 -11.54
C LYS A 50 -8.33 6.67 -12.29
N LYS A 51 -7.92 7.16 -13.46
CA LYS A 51 -8.75 8.04 -14.32
C LYS A 51 -9.49 7.28 -15.43
N ASP A 52 -9.22 6.00 -15.62
CA ASP A 52 -9.85 5.16 -16.63
C ASP A 52 -10.87 4.22 -15.97
N PRO A 53 -12.20 4.50 -16.12
CA PRO A 53 -13.24 3.73 -15.45
C PRO A 53 -13.23 2.23 -15.85
N PHE A 54 -12.88 1.93 -17.10
CA PHE A 54 -12.84 0.55 -17.58
C PHE A 54 -11.68 -0.23 -16.93
N LEU A 55 -10.47 0.34 -16.94
CA LEU A 55 -9.31 -0.31 -16.31
C LEU A 55 -9.51 -0.47 -14.79
N ILE A 56 -10.14 0.50 -14.14
CA ILE A 56 -10.52 0.37 -12.72
C ILE A 56 -11.47 -0.83 -12.52
N SER A 57 -12.49 -0.99 -13.34
CA SER A 57 -13.43 -2.12 -13.22
C SER A 57 -12.72 -3.46 -13.40
N VAL A 58 -11.81 -3.56 -14.37
CA VAL A 58 -11.00 -4.77 -14.58
C VAL A 58 -10.15 -5.08 -13.35
N ILE A 59 -9.42 -4.10 -12.83
CA ILE A 59 -8.56 -4.30 -11.64
C ILE A 59 -9.38 -4.60 -10.41
N MET A 60 -10.53 -3.97 -10.20
CA MET A 60 -11.43 -4.27 -9.09
C MET A 60 -11.93 -5.72 -9.16
N THR A 61 -12.30 -6.20 -10.35
CA THR A 61 -12.69 -7.60 -10.56
C THR A 61 -11.55 -8.55 -10.20
N ILE A 62 -10.32 -8.28 -10.66
CA ILE A 62 -9.13 -9.08 -10.34
C ILE A 62 -8.83 -9.05 -8.84
N LEU A 63 -8.95 -7.89 -8.20
CA LEU A 63 -8.74 -7.74 -6.76
C LEU A 63 -9.75 -8.58 -5.96
N PHE A 64 -11.04 -8.49 -6.30
CA PHE A 64 -12.08 -9.30 -5.65
C PHE A 64 -11.86 -10.80 -5.85
N ASP A 65 -11.56 -11.23 -7.08
CA ASP A 65 -11.26 -12.62 -7.38
C ASP A 65 -10.03 -13.11 -6.57
N THR A 66 -9.00 -12.27 -6.47
CA THR A 66 -7.80 -12.59 -5.66
C THR A 66 -8.15 -12.71 -4.17
N ILE A 67 -8.99 -11.83 -3.63
CA ILE A 67 -9.42 -11.92 -2.23
C ILE A 67 -10.21 -13.21 -2.00
N GLU A 68 -11.17 -13.50 -2.84
CA GLU A 68 -12.03 -14.67 -2.69
C GLU A 68 -11.27 -15.98 -2.90
N ASN A 69 -10.50 -16.10 -3.97
CA ASN A 69 -9.89 -17.36 -4.36
C ASN A 69 -8.52 -17.62 -3.72
N LYS A 70 -7.86 -16.59 -3.18
CA LYS A 70 -6.55 -16.75 -2.56
C LYS A 70 -6.58 -16.62 -1.04
N ILE A 71 -7.36 -15.69 -0.50
CA ILE A 71 -7.36 -15.38 0.93
C ILE A 71 -8.53 -16.08 1.65
N LEU A 72 -9.72 -16.06 1.04
CA LEU A 72 -10.92 -16.63 1.67
C LEU A 72 -11.12 -18.13 1.41
N SER A 73 -10.48 -18.70 0.39
CA SER A 73 -10.70 -20.09 -0.03
C SER A 73 -10.03 -21.12 0.87
N ASP A 74 -8.89 -20.77 1.47
CA ASP A 74 -8.09 -21.70 2.30
C ASP A 74 -7.69 -21.07 3.63
N ARG A 75 -8.39 -21.45 4.69
CA ARG A 75 -8.12 -20.99 6.07
C ARG A 75 -6.80 -21.49 6.66
N SER A 76 -6.13 -22.45 6.04
CA SER A 76 -4.82 -22.94 6.48
C SER A 76 -3.70 -21.97 6.08
N VAL A 77 -3.91 -21.16 5.05
CA VAL A 77 -2.97 -20.16 4.55
C VAL A 77 -3.24 -18.79 5.17
N ARG A 78 -2.20 -18.12 5.64
CA ARG A 78 -2.30 -16.74 6.14
C ARG A 78 -2.22 -15.76 4.98
N GLY A 79 -3.20 -14.87 4.87
CA GLY A 79 -3.20 -13.80 3.89
C GLY A 79 -3.22 -12.42 4.54
N MET A 80 -2.63 -11.43 3.89
CA MET A 80 -2.70 -10.03 4.33
C MET A 80 -2.92 -9.11 3.15
N LEU A 81 -3.90 -8.23 3.27
CA LEU A 81 -4.15 -7.11 2.35
C LEU A 81 -3.66 -5.82 2.98
N ILE A 82 -2.91 -5.03 2.24
CA ILE A 82 -2.47 -3.70 2.67
C ILE A 82 -2.92 -2.69 1.62
N PHE A 83 -3.67 -1.68 2.06
CA PHE A 83 -4.08 -0.55 1.25
C PHE A 83 -3.23 0.66 1.65
N ASP A 84 -2.21 0.93 0.84
CA ASP A 84 -1.37 2.11 1.01
C ASP A 84 -2.04 3.34 0.39
N GLU A 85 -1.77 4.52 0.95
CA GLU A 85 -2.43 5.77 0.56
C GLU A 85 -3.96 5.62 0.47
N TYR A 86 -4.54 4.91 1.45
CA TYR A 86 -5.93 4.49 1.42
C TYR A 86 -6.91 5.65 1.23
N ALA A 87 -6.60 6.83 1.77
CA ALA A 87 -7.42 8.02 1.61
C ALA A 87 -7.60 8.45 0.14
N GLU A 88 -6.62 8.16 -0.73
CA GLU A 88 -6.72 8.44 -2.17
C GLU A 88 -7.49 7.35 -2.91
N SER A 89 -7.29 6.09 -2.55
CA SER A 89 -7.86 4.94 -3.25
C SER A 89 -9.30 4.64 -2.83
N GLN A 90 -9.74 5.04 -1.63
CA GLN A 90 -11.06 4.73 -1.09
C GLN A 90 -12.24 5.21 -1.93
N SER A 91 -12.04 6.30 -2.69
CA SER A 91 -13.07 6.88 -3.56
C SER A 91 -13.19 6.21 -4.93
N ILE A 92 -12.31 5.24 -5.22
CA ILE A 92 -12.34 4.52 -6.50
C ILE A 92 -13.56 3.60 -6.52
N LYS A 93 -14.38 3.76 -7.54
CA LYS A 93 -15.63 3.01 -7.76
C LYS A 93 -15.59 2.29 -9.09
N ASP A 94 -16.06 1.06 -9.08
CA ASP A 94 -16.41 0.37 -10.29
C ASP A 94 -17.76 0.88 -10.81
N THR A 95 -17.75 1.48 -11.99
CA THR A 95 -18.95 2.05 -12.61
C THR A 95 -19.96 1.00 -13.07
N PHE A 96 -19.54 -0.24 -13.26
CA PHE A 96 -20.40 -1.33 -13.73
C PHE A 96 -21.09 -2.08 -12.60
N SER A 97 -20.34 -2.47 -11.57
CA SER A 97 -20.89 -3.18 -10.40
C SER A 97 -21.37 -2.24 -9.29
N GLY A 98 -20.94 -0.98 -9.31
CA GLY A 98 -21.17 -0.02 -8.24
C GLY A 98 -20.35 -0.31 -6.97
N ALA A 99 -19.50 -1.34 -6.98
CA ALA A 99 -18.60 -1.64 -5.88
C ALA A 99 -17.53 -0.56 -5.76
N ASP A 100 -17.14 -0.23 -4.53
CA ASP A 100 -16.04 0.68 -4.25
C ASP A 100 -15.00 0.06 -3.32
N ILE A 101 -13.79 0.59 -3.37
CA ILE A 101 -12.69 0.10 -2.51
C ILE A 101 -13.07 0.27 -1.04
N HIS A 102 -13.76 1.34 -0.67
CA HIS A 102 -14.11 1.62 0.72
C HIS A 102 -15.04 0.59 1.34
N SER A 103 -16.11 0.21 0.62
CA SER A 103 -17.02 -0.85 1.05
C SER A 103 -16.32 -2.20 1.11
N THR A 104 -15.45 -2.49 0.16
CA THR A 104 -14.64 -3.71 0.11
C THR A 104 -13.69 -3.82 1.30
N VAL A 105 -12.98 -2.74 1.61
CA VAL A 105 -12.07 -2.70 2.76
C VAL A 105 -12.86 -2.92 4.06
N ALA A 106 -14.01 -2.25 4.23
CA ALA A 106 -14.87 -2.45 5.38
C ALA A 106 -15.34 -3.91 5.51
N PHE A 107 -15.71 -4.53 4.39
CA PHE A 107 -16.02 -5.97 4.33
C PHE A 107 -14.82 -6.83 4.77
N CYS A 108 -13.61 -6.53 4.27
CA CYS A 108 -12.40 -7.24 4.66
C CYS A 108 -12.12 -7.16 6.16
N TYR A 109 -12.27 -5.98 6.77
CA TYR A 109 -12.11 -5.81 8.22
C TYR A 109 -13.10 -6.66 9.05
N GLN A 110 -14.30 -6.90 8.52
CA GLN A 110 -15.31 -7.74 9.19
C GLN A 110 -15.09 -9.24 9.00
N LYS A 111 -14.54 -9.65 7.85
CA LYS A 111 -14.52 -11.06 7.42
C LYS A 111 -13.16 -11.73 7.56
N LEU A 112 -12.07 -11.09 7.13
CA LEU A 112 -10.77 -11.75 6.96
C LEU A 112 -10.23 -12.38 8.25
N ARG A 113 -10.51 -11.80 9.41
CA ARG A 113 -10.11 -12.38 10.69
C ARG A 113 -10.57 -13.81 10.90
N LYS A 114 -11.79 -14.17 10.43
CA LYS A 114 -12.36 -15.51 10.57
C LYS A 114 -11.73 -16.51 9.58
N GLU A 115 -11.11 -15.98 8.55
CA GLU A 115 -10.51 -16.75 7.45
C GLU A 115 -8.98 -16.76 7.51
N ASN A 116 -8.39 -16.54 8.70
CA ASN A 116 -6.94 -16.45 8.91
C ASN A 116 -6.25 -15.33 8.10
N GLY A 117 -7.04 -14.35 7.66
CA GLY A 117 -6.58 -13.18 6.92
C GLY A 117 -6.45 -11.94 7.81
N ALA A 118 -5.62 -11.01 7.38
CA ALA A 118 -5.49 -9.67 7.96
C ALA A 118 -5.69 -8.59 6.89
N VAL A 119 -6.12 -7.42 7.32
CA VAL A 119 -6.22 -6.24 6.48
C VAL A 119 -5.61 -5.05 7.19
N GLY A 120 -4.86 -4.22 6.48
CA GLY A 120 -4.30 -2.98 6.97
C GLY A 120 -4.57 -1.84 6.00
N THR A 121 -4.85 -0.67 6.55
CA THR A 121 -4.97 0.59 5.80
C THR A 121 -3.96 1.58 6.33
N ILE A 122 -3.27 2.28 5.43
CA ILE A 122 -2.29 3.30 5.75
C ILE A 122 -2.87 4.64 5.31
N VAL A 123 -2.99 5.57 6.25
CA VAL A 123 -3.51 6.93 6.03
C VAL A 123 -2.59 7.95 6.67
N GLN A 124 -2.50 9.14 6.10
CA GLN A 124 -1.74 10.25 6.68
C GLN A 124 -2.53 10.92 7.82
N SER A 125 -3.85 10.95 7.70
CA SER A 125 -4.76 11.49 8.72
C SER A 125 -6.12 10.82 8.59
N LEU A 126 -6.77 10.56 9.73
CA LEU A 126 -8.13 10.02 9.77
C LEU A 126 -9.17 11.02 9.24
N ALA A 127 -8.89 12.32 9.29
CA ALA A 127 -9.76 13.36 8.72
C ALA A 127 -9.91 13.26 7.18
N GLN A 128 -9.02 12.53 6.50
CA GLN A 128 -9.13 12.29 5.06
C GLN A 128 -10.16 11.20 4.73
N LEU A 129 -10.61 10.43 5.71
CA LEU A 129 -11.63 9.41 5.51
C LEU A 129 -13.04 10.02 5.61
N PRO A 130 -14.01 9.56 4.82
CA PRO A 130 -15.39 10.06 4.90
C PRO A 130 -16.04 9.64 6.22
N ASP A 131 -16.87 10.51 6.81
CA ASP A 131 -17.69 10.15 7.96
C ASP A 131 -18.91 9.35 7.51
N ASN A 132 -18.73 8.04 7.42
CA ASN A 132 -19.78 7.10 7.03
C ASN A 132 -19.67 5.78 7.80
N GLU A 133 -20.64 4.88 7.58
CA GLU A 133 -20.70 3.58 8.26
C GLU A 133 -19.51 2.67 7.90
N TYR A 134 -18.92 2.79 6.73
CA TYR A 134 -17.74 2.02 6.35
C TYR A 134 -16.51 2.41 7.16
N THR A 135 -16.23 3.72 7.30
CA THR A 135 -15.15 4.22 8.14
C THR A 135 -15.36 3.81 9.61
N LYS A 136 -16.58 3.95 10.13
CA LYS A 136 -16.92 3.51 11.49
C LYS A 136 -16.70 2.01 11.65
N GLY A 137 -17.08 1.22 10.64
CA GLY A 137 -16.86 -0.23 10.62
C GLY A 137 -15.37 -0.60 10.60
N ILE A 138 -14.54 0.08 9.83
CA ILE A 138 -13.09 -0.10 9.79
C ILE A 138 -12.47 0.19 11.16
N ILE A 139 -12.78 1.35 11.76
CA ILE A 139 -12.27 1.76 13.07
C ILE A 139 -12.69 0.77 14.16
N ALA A 140 -13.96 0.38 14.19
CA ALA A 140 -14.49 -0.54 15.19
C ALA A 140 -13.88 -1.95 15.12
N ASN A 141 -13.45 -2.40 13.94
CA ASN A 141 -12.84 -3.70 13.74
C ASN A 141 -11.29 -3.66 13.74
N THR A 142 -10.68 -2.47 13.87
CA THR A 142 -9.22 -2.32 13.96
C THR A 142 -8.73 -2.83 15.32
N GLN A 143 -7.87 -3.84 15.30
CA GLN A 143 -7.28 -4.44 16.49
C GLN A 143 -5.89 -3.91 16.81
N LEU A 144 -5.11 -3.62 15.77
CA LEU A 144 -3.77 -3.06 15.86
C LEU A 144 -3.77 -1.66 15.26
N LEU A 145 -3.30 -0.69 16.06
CA LEU A 145 -3.12 0.69 15.64
C LEU A 145 -1.63 1.01 15.71
N TYR A 146 -1.07 1.43 14.59
CA TYR A 146 0.29 1.95 14.47
C TYR A 146 0.20 3.45 14.24
N VAL A 147 0.90 4.24 15.06
CA VAL A 147 0.99 5.70 14.88
C VAL A 147 2.44 6.09 14.74
N LEU A 148 2.74 6.83 13.68
CA LEU A 148 4.04 7.44 13.43
C LEU A 148 4.07 8.87 14.00
N PRO A 149 5.27 9.45 14.23
CA PRO A 149 5.37 10.83 14.68
C PRO A 149 4.61 11.80 13.77
N ALA A 150 3.72 12.56 14.38
CA ALA A 150 2.81 13.48 13.72
C ALA A 150 2.63 14.76 14.56
N ASN A 151 1.80 15.68 14.11
CA ASN A 151 1.41 16.86 14.88
C ASN A 151 0.29 16.55 15.89
N GLU A 152 0.08 17.45 16.84
CA GLU A 152 -0.94 17.32 17.90
C GLU A 152 -2.35 17.10 17.35
N ILE A 153 -2.69 17.71 16.22
CA ILE A 153 -4.03 17.58 15.61
C ILE A 153 -4.28 16.12 15.20
N VAL A 154 -3.31 15.46 14.60
CA VAL A 154 -3.42 14.06 14.19
C VAL A 154 -3.53 13.14 15.40
N TYR A 155 -2.79 13.43 16.48
CA TYR A 155 -2.91 12.66 17.72
C TYR A 155 -4.31 12.81 18.35
N ASP A 156 -4.82 14.03 18.42
CA ASP A 156 -6.15 14.29 19.01
C ASP A 156 -7.26 13.63 18.18
N GLN A 157 -7.20 13.71 16.85
CA GLN A 157 -8.10 13.00 15.94
C GLN A 157 -8.03 11.47 16.16
N THR A 158 -6.84 10.94 16.38
CA THR A 158 -6.65 9.50 16.63
C THR A 158 -7.25 9.09 17.98
N VAL A 159 -7.05 9.91 19.02
CA VAL A 159 -7.65 9.69 20.35
C VAL A 159 -9.17 9.67 20.27
N GLU A 160 -9.76 10.62 19.56
CA GLU A 160 -11.20 10.75 19.38
C GLU A 160 -11.77 9.56 18.59
N ALA A 161 -11.23 9.27 17.41
CA ALA A 161 -11.74 8.23 16.52
C ALA A 161 -11.66 6.82 17.15
N PHE A 162 -10.58 6.51 17.86
CA PHE A 162 -10.40 5.22 18.53
C PHE A 162 -10.84 5.21 19.99
N HIS A 163 -11.47 6.29 20.48
CA HIS A 163 -11.94 6.44 21.86
C HIS A 163 -10.88 6.06 22.91
N ILE A 164 -9.63 6.53 22.75
CA ILE A 164 -8.53 6.17 23.64
C ILE A 164 -8.69 6.88 25.00
N LYS A 165 -9.25 6.17 25.98
CA LYS A 165 -9.52 6.71 27.33
C LYS A 165 -8.32 6.60 28.26
N ASN A 166 -7.39 5.67 28.00
CA ASN A 166 -6.22 5.45 28.86
C ASN A 166 -5.19 6.57 28.65
N ARG A 167 -5.01 7.42 29.67
CA ARG A 167 -4.05 8.54 29.63
C ARG A 167 -2.62 8.10 29.41
N SER A 168 -2.22 6.93 29.90
CA SER A 168 -0.87 6.40 29.66
C SER A 168 -0.65 6.06 28.20
N HIS A 169 -1.66 5.51 27.50
CA HIS A 169 -1.60 5.26 26.07
C HIS A 169 -1.49 6.56 25.27
N VAL A 170 -2.28 7.59 25.64
CA VAL A 170 -2.21 8.90 24.99
C VAL A 170 -0.83 9.54 25.18
N ASN A 171 -0.30 9.51 26.41
CA ASN A 171 1.04 10.06 26.70
C ASN A 171 2.14 9.33 25.92
N LEU A 172 2.08 7.99 25.86
CA LEU A 172 3.02 7.19 25.05
C LEU A 172 2.93 7.57 23.57
N MET A 173 1.72 7.70 23.03
CA MET A 173 1.53 8.08 21.63
C MET A 173 2.10 9.46 21.32
N LYS A 174 1.86 10.45 22.21
CA LYS A 174 2.37 11.83 22.06
C LYS A 174 3.87 11.96 22.33
N SER A 175 4.53 10.95 22.90
CA SER A 175 5.96 10.97 23.20
C SER A 175 6.85 10.50 22.07
N ILE A 176 6.28 9.88 21.02
CA ILE A 176 7.04 9.33 19.90
C ILE A 176 7.71 10.43 19.08
N ARG A 177 8.91 10.13 18.61
CA ARG A 177 9.73 11.08 17.85
C ARG A 177 10.57 10.39 16.79
N ASN A 178 11.05 11.19 15.84
CA ASN A 178 12.10 10.81 14.91
C ASN A 178 13.42 11.46 15.35
N ASP A 179 14.51 10.74 15.16
CA ASP A 179 15.85 11.31 15.25
C ASP A 179 16.67 10.81 14.06
N PHE A 180 16.91 11.70 13.10
CA PHE A 180 17.70 11.42 11.91
C PHE A 180 19.08 12.08 11.95
N SER A 181 19.42 12.77 13.05
CA SER A 181 20.69 13.50 13.21
C SER A 181 21.82 12.65 13.80
N GLY A 182 21.48 11.53 14.44
CA GLY A 182 22.44 10.66 15.10
C GLY A 182 23.16 9.69 14.16
N VAL A 183 24.17 9.00 14.71
CA VAL A 183 24.91 7.92 14.01
C VAL A 183 24.00 6.76 13.60
N ARG A 184 22.91 6.56 14.34
CA ARG A 184 21.87 5.57 14.05
C ARG A 184 20.52 6.27 13.97
N PRO A 185 20.11 6.69 12.76
CA PRO A 185 18.81 7.32 12.57
C PRO A 185 17.69 6.34 12.94
N TYR A 186 16.65 6.85 13.60
CA TYR A 186 15.50 6.03 13.96
C TYR A 186 14.18 6.80 13.88
N SER A 187 13.11 6.04 13.76
CA SER A 187 11.73 6.50 13.93
C SER A 187 11.06 5.69 15.04
N GLU A 188 10.40 6.36 15.98
CA GLU A 188 9.58 5.67 16.97
C GLU A 188 8.19 5.44 16.43
N ILE A 189 7.61 4.28 16.79
CA ILE A 189 6.29 3.86 16.38
C ILE A 189 5.51 3.52 17.63
N PHE A 190 4.39 4.20 17.85
CA PHE A 190 3.42 3.78 18.86
C PHE A 190 2.61 2.61 18.32
N ILE A 191 2.49 1.56 19.10
CA ILE A 191 1.70 0.36 18.78
C ILE A 191 0.68 0.15 19.90
N ARG A 192 -0.59 0.05 19.53
CA ARG A 192 -1.68 -0.26 20.46
C ARG A 192 -2.43 -1.49 19.97
N PHE A 193 -2.60 -2.46 20.85
CA PHE A 193 -3.43 -3.63 20.63
C PHE A 193 -4.72 -3.51 21.45
N MET A 194 -5.81 -3.24 20.77
CA MET A 194 -7.12 -2.96 21.38
C MET A 194 -6.99 -1.92 22.52
N ASP A 195 -7.69 -2.13 23.65
CA ASP A 195 -7.59 -1.28 24.85
C ASP A 195 -6.62 -1.85 25.92
N SER A 196 -6.06 -3.04 25.65
CA SER A 196 -5.34 -3.80 26.65
C SER A 196 -3.84 -3.48 26.73
N TYR A 197 -3.21 -3.13 25.60
CA TYR A 197 -1.77 -2.99 25.54
C TYR A 197 -1.36 -1.85 24.61
N ALA A 198 -0.37 -1.08 25.04
CA ALA A 198 0.31 -0.09 24.20
C ALA A 198 1.80 -0.07 24.50
N THR A 199 2.60 0.16 23.49
CA THR A 199 4.04 0.29 23.58
C THR A 199 4.57 1.25 22.53
N VAL A 200 5.83 1.67 22.71
CA VAL A 200 6.60 2.38 21.69
C VAL A 200 7.77 1.50 21.30
N VAL A 201 7.94 1.32 20.01
CA VAL A 201 9.09 0.61 19.43
C VAL A 201 9.91 1.57 18.59
N ARG A 202 11.18 1.26 18.43
CA ARG A 202 12.10 2.05 17.62
C ARG A 202 12.43 1.28 16.35
N LEU A 203 12.20 1.91 15.20
CA LEU A 203 12.60 1.41 13.90
C LEU A 203 13.97 2.02 13.56
N GLU A 204 15.01 1.21 13.59
CA GLU A 204 16.36 1.56 13.11
C GLU A 204 16.60 0.83 11.80
N LEU A 205 16.99 1.55 10.77
CA LEU A 205 17.38 0.96 9.48
C LEU A 205 18.88 1.06 9.30
N SER A 206 19.49 0.00 8.75
CA SER A 206 20.87 0.09 8.32
C SER A 206 21.05 1.13 7.21
N PRO A 207 22.24 1.73 7.05
CA PRO A 207 22.50 2.68 5.97
C PRO A 207 22.15 2.14 4.58
N GLU A 208 22.32 0.84 4.36
CA GLU A 208 21.97 0.13 3.13
C GLU A 208 20.47 0.17 2.87
N LYS A 209 19.68 -0.18 3.90
CA LYS A 209 18.20 -0.14 3.81
C LYS A 209 17.71 1.29 3.63
N LEU A 210 18.30 2.27 4.32
CA LEU A 210 17.96 3.68 4.13
C LEU A 210 18.23 4.15 2.70
N LEU A 211 19.32 3.69 2.07
CA LEU A 211 19.59 3.98 0.67
C LEU A 211 18.62 3.27 -0.28
N ALA A 212 18.26 2.01 0.02
CA ALA A 212 17.30 1.26 -0.80
C ALA A 212 15.90 1.89 -0.82
N PHE A 213 15.48 2.50 0.30
CA PHE A 213 14.18 3.16 0.45
C PHE A 213 14.26 4.70 0.34
N GLN A 214 15.35 5.22 -0.23
CA GLN A 214 15.57 6.65 -0.35
C GLN A 214 14.56 7.30 -1.29
N THR A 215 13.91 8.38 -0.82
CA THR A 215 12.96 9.21 -1.59
C THR A 215 13.53 10.58 -1.99
N ASP A 216 14.72 10.94 -1.49
CA ASP A 216 15.43 12.16 -1.90
C ASP A 216 15.82 12.05 -3.37
N GLY A 217 15.31 12.98 -4.21
CA GLY A 217 15.42 12.87 -5.65
C GLY A 217 16.86 12.86 -6.17
N GLU A 218 17.78 13.61 -5.57
CA GLU A 218 19.18 13.64 -6.01
C GLU A 218 19.90 12.32 -5.70
N LYS A 219 19.74 11.84 -4.48
CA LYS A 219 20.35 10.57 -4.04
C LYS A 219 19.75 9.39 -4.79
N TRP A 220 18.42 9.44 -5.00
CA TRP A 220 17.71 8.44 -5.78
C TRP A 220 18.23 8.36 -7.21
N ASN A 221 18.34 9.48 -7.92
CA ASN A 221 18.82 9.52 -9.29
C ASN A 221 20.26 8.95 -9.41
N LYS A 222 21.17 9.36 -8.52
CA LYS A 222 22.54 8.81 -8.48
C LYS A 222 22.53 7.28 -8.24
N LEU A 223 21.71 6.80 -7.32
CA LEU A 223 21.60 5.38 -7.05
C LEU A 223 21.03 4.61 -8.24
N GLN A 224 20.04 5.18 -8.94
CA GLN A 224 19.46 4.58 -10.16
C GLN A 224 20.45 4.52 -11.34
N GLU A 225 21.29 5.53 -11.52
CA GLU A 225 22.36 5.50 -12.51
C GLU A 225 23.33 4.36 -12.24
N ILE A 226 23.79 4.21 -11.00
CA ILE A 226 24.67 3.12 -10.59
C ILE A 226 23.98 1.76 -10.73
N TYR A 227 22.69 1.68 -10.41
CA TYR A 227 21.91 0.43 -10.53
C TYR A 227 21.82 -0.07 -11.96
N LYS A 228 21.64 0.83 -12.94
CA LYS A 228 21.62 0.44 -14.37
C LYS A 228 22.90 -0.27 -14.83
N GLU A 229 24.03 0.12 -14.25
CA GLU A 229 25.34 -0.50 -14.56
C GLU A 229 25.65 -1.72 -13.69
N ALA A 230 25.16 -1.75 -12.47
CA ALA A 230 25.45 -2.79 -11.48
C ALA A 230 24.60 -4.04 -11.64
N GLY A 231 23.38 -3.91 -12.22
CA GLY A 231 22.45 -5.02 -12.44
C GLY A 231 21.73 -5.53 -11.19
N SER A 232 22.16 -5.13 -9.97
CA SER A 232 21.46 -5.40 -8.73
C SER A 232 21.50 -4.19 -7.78
N MET A 233 20.45 -4.03 -6.96
CA MET A 233 20.37 -2.93 -5.98
C MET A 233 21.45 -3.07 -4.89
N GLU A 234 21.77 -4.27 -4.48
CA GLU A 234 22.80 -4.56 -3.49
C GLU A 234 24.17 -4.08 -3.97
N THR A 235 24.58 -4.47 -5.18
CA THR A 235 25.83 -4.00 -5.78
C THR A 235 25.82 -2.48 -6.03
N ALA A 236 24.69 -1.90 -6.38
CA ALA A 236 24.56 -0.46 -6.57
C ALA A 236 24.77 0.31 -5.25
N ILE A 237 24.21 -0.16 -4.16
CA ILE A 237 24.37 0.44 -2.82
C ILE A 237 25.83 0.36 -2.37
N GLU A 238 26.51 -0.76 -2.57
CA GLU A 238 27.93 -0.90 -2.25
C GLU A 238 28.79 0.09 -3.03
N LYS A 239 28.60 0.19 -4.34
CA LYS A 239 29.31 1.17 -5.19
C LYS A 239 29.02 2.60 -4.77
N TYR A 240 27.78 2.95 -4.46
CA TYR A 240 27.39 4.26 -3.99
C TYR A 240 28.14 4.64 -2.70
N LYS A 241 28.22 3.70 -1.73
CA LYS A 241 28.96 3.91 -0.47
C LYS A 241 30.45 4.15 -0.69
N GLN A 242 31.08 3.35 -1.58
CA GLN A 242 32.49 3.52 -1.94
C GLN A 242 32.79 4.88 -2.59
N LEU A 243 31.91 5.33 -3.49
CA LEU A 243 32.05 6.64 -4.13
C LEU A 243 31.93 7.78 -3.09
N LYS A 244 30.98 7.66 -2.16
CA LYS A 244 30.79 8.65 -1.10
C LYS A 244 31.98 8.70 -0.14
N GLN A 245 32.55 7.56 0.21
CA GLN A 245 33.73 7.49 1.08
C GLN A 245 34.96 8.15 0.42
N LYS A 246 35.21 7.88 -0.86
CA LYS A 246 36.29 8.52 -1.61
C LYS A 246 36.12 10.05 -1.71
N SER A 247 34.90 10.54 -1.86
CA SER A 247 34.62 12.00 -1.87
C SER A 247 34.98 12.65 -0.53
N TYR A 248 34.62 12.04 0.60
CA TYR A 248 34.99 12.54 1.92
C TYR A 248 36.51 12.53 2.15
N GLU A 249 37.23 11.48 1.74
CA GLU A 249 38.69 11.38 1.87
C GLU A 249 39.39 12.47 1.04
N THR A 250 38.83 12.79 -0.13
CA THR A 250 39.40 13.87 -1.01
C THR A 250 39.14 15.25 -0.41
N GLU A 251 37.95 15.50 0.17
CA GLU A 251 37.66 16.80 0.83
C GLU A 251 38.47 17.02 2.11
N MET A 252 38.81 15.96 2.85
CA MET A 252 39.65 16.09 4.06
C MET A 252 41.15 16.21 3.76
N SER A 253 41.59 15.98 2.52
CA SER A 253 42.98 16.07 2.08
C SER A 253 43.31 17.41 1.38
N MET A 254 42.34 18.27 1.22
CA MET A 254 42.49 19.65 0.73
C MET A 254 42.43 20.66 1.88
#